data_4053d5bbb19cd64625212cd93327e00f
#
_entry.id   4053d5bbb19cd64625212cd93327e00f
#
_cell.length_a   1.000
_cell.length_b   1.000
_cell.length_c   1.000
_cell.angle_alpha   90.00
_cell.angle_beta   90.00
_cell.angle_gamma   90.00
#
_symmetry.space_group_name_H-M   'P 1'
#
loop_
_entity.id
_entity.type
_entity.pdbx_description
1 polymer ?
#
loop_
_entity_poly.entity_id
_entity_poly.type
_entity_poly.pdbx_seq_one_letter_code
_entity_poly.pdbx_strand_id
1 'polypeptide(L)'
;MKKISAFIVFVLIAGAVSAQRDLAYKWSVTAEYGLSSLDGDGDSYIKQVYGTSVEYAFLPFAGIALDYYYFPLGGPAFTTNVNAASVNLTVNVNRLFFLDTDYKVILKGSIGYGIAGYTSKYISSTTPSQTSVSNSASSFPVLSVSVEYYLTKLFSVGAKSQFRPFNVNNLEGDPRYNLDNVYNDNIVGATLYLRFKFSNPD
;
A
#
# COMPACT_ATOMS: atom_id res chain seq x y z
N MET A 1 28.66 -6.79 9.50
CA MET A 1 27.62 -5.76 9.30
C MET A 1 28.16 -4.48 8.66
N LYS A 2 29.25 -3.86 9.14
CA LYS A 2 29.81 -2.60 8.57
C LYS A 2 30.12 -2.63 7.05
N LYS A 3 30.57 -3.80 6.52
CA LYS A 3 30.90 -3.95 5.08
C LYS A 3 29.67 -3.97 4.16
N ILE A 4 28.54 -4.52 4.65
CA ILE A 4 27.28 -4.56 3.91
C ILE A 4 26.67 -3.15 3.83
N SER A 5 26.72 -2.38 4.92
CA SER A 5 26.23 -1.00 4.95
C SER A 5 27.03 -0.11 3.98
N ALA A 6 28.37 -0.27 3.93
CA ALA A 6 29.22 0.48 2.99
C ALA A 6 28.93 0.12 1.52
N PHE A 7 28.65 -1.13 1.22
CA PHE A 7 28.29 -1.57 -0.14
C PHE A 7 26.94 -1.00 -0.57
N ILE A 8 25.92 -1.01 0.32
CA ILE A 8 24.61 -0.42 0.04
C ILE A 8 24.74 1.09 -0.21
N VAL A 9 25.51 1.81 0.62
CA VAL A 9 25.75 3.23 0.45
C VAL A 9 26.50 3.52 -0.86
N PHE A 10 27.49 2.70 -1.22
CA PHE A 10 28.21 2.85 -2.48
C PHE A 10 27.32 2.61 -3.71
N VAL A 11 26.45 1.60 -3.68
CA VAL A 11 25.47 1.34 -4.74
C VAL A 11 24.48 2.50 -4.87
N LEU A 12 24.01 3.05 -3.76
CA LEU A 12 23.11 4.21 -3.74
C LEU A 12 23.80 5.47 -4.32
N ILE A 13 25.06 5.74 -3.96
CA ILE A 13 25.83 6.89 -4.47
C ILE A 13 26.15 6.71 -5.96
N ALA A 14 26.62 5.53 -6.39
CA ALA A 14 26.90 5.24 -7.79
C ALA A 14 25.65 5.33 -8.67
N GLY A 15 24.51 4.86 -8.16
CA GLY A 15 23.21 5.03 -8.79
C GLY A 15 22.79 6.49 -8.93
N ALA A 16 23.03 7.31 -7.90
CA ALA A 16 22.69 8.72 -7.91
C ALA A 16 23.47 9.55 -8.95
N VAL A 17 24.76 9.22 -9.16
CA VAL A 17 25.62 9.91 -10.16
C VAL A 17 25.19 9.59 -11.60
N SER A 18 24.76 8.36 -11.87
CA SER A 18 24.24 7.98 -13.20
C SER A 18 22.83 8.51 -13.47
N ALA A 19 22.10 8.87 -12.42
CA ALA A 19 20.69 9.18 -12.43
C ALA A 19 20.34 10.60 -12.90
N GLN A 20 21.30 11.51 -12.95
CA GLN A 20 21.01 12.93 -13.24
C GLN A 20 20.52 13.20 -14.67
N ARG A 21 20.61 12.23 -15.59
CA ARG A 21 20.27 12.42 -17.01
C ARG A 21 18.84 12.06 -17.42
N ASP A 22 18.05 11.31 -16.58
CA ASP A 22 16.80 10.69 -17.08
C ASP A 22 15.53 10.92 -16.25
N LEU A 23 15.52 11.83 -15.29
CA LEU A 23 14.32 12.16 -14.52
C LEU A 23 13.46 13.24 -15.20
N ALA A 24 13.01 12.97 -16.43
CA ALA A 24 12.07 13.88 -17.12
C ALA A 24 10.71 14.00 -16.39
N TYR A 25 10.32 12.99 -15.60
CA TYR A 25 9.04 12.94 -14.89
C TYR A 25 9.26 12.52 -13.44
N LYS A 26 9.39 13.49 -12.55
CA LYS A 26 9.65 13.25 -11.12
C LYS A 26 8.38 12.94 -10.33
N TRP A 27 7.26 13.50 -10.75
CA TRP A 27 5.99 13.37 -10.04
C TRP A 27 5.03 12.44 -10.77
N SER A 28 4.26 11.69 -10.01
CA SER A 28 3.13 10.94 -10.56
C SER A 28 1.96 10.92 -9.59
N VAL A 29 0.75 10.85 -10.15
CA VAL A 29 -0.50 10.61 -9.43
C VAL A 29 -1.09 9.32 -9.93
N THR A 30 -1.61 8.52 -9.01
CA THR A 30 -2.19 7.21 -9.30
C THR A 30 -3.60 7.14 -8.74
N ALA A 31 -4.53 6.59 -9.53
CA ALA A 31 -5.85 6.19 -9.07
C ALA A 31 -5.93 4.66 -9.10
N GLU A 32 -6.44 4.07 -8.03
CA GLU A 32 -6.45 2.63 -7.82
C GLU A 32 -7.85 2.14 -7.48
N TYR A 33 -8.21 0.98 -8.04
CA TYR A 33 -9.44 0.27 -7.75
C TYR A 33 -9.18 -1.24 -7.72
N GLY A 34 -9.79 -1.95 -6.78
CA GLY A 34 -9.56 -3.38 -6.67
C GLY A 34 -10.39 -4.05 -5.59
N LEU A 35 -9.83 -5.11 -5.05
CA LEU A 35 -10.44 -5.97 -4.05
C LEU A 35 -9.53 -6.08 -2.85
N SER A 36 -10.14 -6.19 -1.67
CA SER A 36 -9.44 -6.44 -0.41
C SER A 36 -10.22 -7.40 0.46
N SER A 37 -9.50 -8.09 1.33
CA SER A 37 -10.05 -8.98 2.35
C SER A 37 -9.33 -8.71 3.67
N LEU A 38 -10.05 -8.91 4.76
CA LEU A 38 -9.47 -9.02 6.09
C LEU A 38 -8.99 -10.46 6.29
N ASP A 39 -7.77 -10.62 6.77
CA ASP A 39 -7.20 -11.89 7.25
C ASP A 39 -7.06 -11.74 8.77
N GLY A 40 -8.02 -12.27 9.50
CA GLY A 40 -8.19 -12.14 10.96
C GLY A 40 -8.90 -13.37 11.52
N ASP A 41 -9.43 -13.25 12.74
CA ASP A 41 -10.04 -14.36 13.47
C ASP A 41 -11.43 -14.77 12.95
N GLY A 42 -12.09 -13.92 12.16
CA GLY A 42 -13.44 -14.15 11.65
C GLY A 42 -13.52 -14.35 10.15
N ASP A 43 -14.63 -14.97 9.71
CA ASP A 43 -14.93 -15.07 8.29
C ASP A 43 -15.09 -13.69 7.67
N SER A 44 -14.33 -13.40 6.62
CA SER A 44 -14.38 -12.12 5.93
C SER A 44 -14.80 -12.27 4.47
N TYR A 45 -15.47 -11.23 3.96
CA TYR A 45 -15.85 -11.13 2.56
C TYR A 45 -14.84 -10.30 1.78
N ILE A 46 -14.62 -10.68 0.53
CA ILE A 46 -13.88 -9.86 -0.42
C ILE A 46 -14.74 -8.61 -0.73
N LYS A 47 -14.17 -7.43 -0.50
CA LYS A 47 -14.81 -6.13 -0.74
C LYS A 47 -13.97 -5.27 -1.70
N GLN A 48 -14.64 -4.29 -2.30
CA GLN A 48 -13.98 -3.33 -3.18
C GLN A 48 -13.08 -2.40 -2.37
N VAL A 49 -11.94 -2.01 -2.94
CA VAL A 49 -11.01 -1.03 -2.38
C VAL A 49 -10.77 0.09 -3.38
N TYR A 50 -10.65 1.31 -2.86
CA TYR A 50 -10.35 2.51 -3.63
C TYR A 50 -9.08 3.14 -3.06
N GLY A 51 -8.19 3.58 -3.93
CA GLY A 51 -6.95 4.22 -3.51
C GLY A 51 -6.50 5.32 -4.44
N THR A 52 -5.67 6.19 -3.91
CA THR A 52 -4.93 7.18 -4.67
C THR A 52 -3.52 7.32 -4.09
N SER A 53 -2.58 7.70 -4.93
CA SER A 53 -1.18 7.86 -4.53
C SER A 53 -0.55 9.04 -5.26
N VAL A 54 0.32 9.75 -4.56
CA VAL A 54 1.24 10.73 -5.14
C VAL A 54 2.65 10.24 -4.89
N GLU A 55 3.43 10.05 -5.95
CA GLU A 55 4.82 9.57 -5.87
C GLU A 55 5.78 10.64 -6.40
N TYR A 56 6.88 10.85 -5.68
CA TYR A 56 8.02 11.65 -6.10
C TYR A 56 9.24 10.74 -6.27
N ALA A 57 9.74 10.64 -7.52
CA ALA A 57 10.95 9.89 -7.84
C ALA A 57 12.18 10.80 -7.64
N PHE A 58 12.94 10.55 -6.58
CA PHE A 58 14.18 11.28 -6.30
C PHE A 58 15.41 10.61 -6.95
N LEU A 59 15.31 9.32 -7.31
CA LEU A 59 16.27 8.55 -8.11
C LEU A 59 15.53 7.83 -9.23
N PRO A 60 16.17 7.45 -10.35
CA PRO A 60 15.54 6.70 -11.42
C PRO A 60 14.92 5.38 -10.97
N PHE A 61 15.50 4.76 -9.93
CA PHE A 61 15.06 3.49 -9.38
C PHE A 61 14.35 3.63 -8.03
N ALA A 62 14.31 4.82 -7.39
CA ALA A 62 13.71 4.99 -6.08
C ALA A 62 12.88 6.27 -5.98
N GLY A 63 11.79 6.19 -5.23
CA GLY A 63 10.87 7.27 -4.96
C GLY A 63 10.26 7.16 -3.57
N ILE A 64 9.52 8.20 -3.20
CA ILE A 64 8.68 8.23 -2.02
C ILE A 64 7.24 8.45 -2.48
N ALA A 65 6.31 7.67 -1.95
CA ALA A 65 4.90 7.77 -2.26
C ALA A 65 4.08 8.06 -1.00
N LEU A 66 3.10 8.92 -1.14
CA LEU A 66 2.03 9.14 -0.16
C LEU A 66 0.78 8.48 -0.72
N ASP A 67 0.32 7.43 -0.04
CA ASP A 67 -0.86 6.66 -0.43
C ASP A 67 -2.03 6.96 0.50
N TYR A 68 -3.24 6.98 -0.05
CA TYR A 68 -4.49 7.01 0.69
C TYR A 68 -5.42 5.94 0.15
N TYR A 69 -6.05 5.18 1.07
CA TYR A 69 -6.99 4.11 0.73
C TYR A 69 -8.24 4.14 1.59
N TYR A 70 -9.33 3.73 0.96
CA TYR A 70 -10.58 3.41 1.62
C TYR A 70 -10.86 1.91 1.44
N PHE A 71 -10.94 1.18 2.57
CA PHE A 71 -11.22 -0.25 2.63
C PHE A 71 -12.55 -0.46 3.37
N PRO A 72 -13.65 -0.74 2.66
CA PRO A 72 -14.82 -1.35 3.29
C PRO A 72 -14.50 -2.84 3.52
N LEU A 73 -14.51 -3.28 4.75
CA LEU A 73 -14.33 -4.66 5.16
C LEU A 73 -15.66 -5.21 5.66
N GLY A 74 -15.83 -6.52 5.67
CA GLY A 74 -17.04 -7.11 6.22
C GLY A 74 -17.00 -8.62 6.26
N GLY A 75 -17.83 -9.17 7.12
CA GLY A 75 -18.06 -10.58 7.32
C GLY A 75 -19.53 -10.85 7.67
N PRO A 76 -19.87 -12.08 8.08
CA PRO A 76 -21.25 -12.43 8.44
C PRO A 76 -21.82 -11.63 9.61
N ALA A 77 -20.95 -11.20 10.53
CA ALA A 77 -21.32 -10.54 11.77
C ALA A 77 -20.80 -9.11 11.92
N PHE A 78 -20.01 -8.60 10.96
CA PHE A 78 -19.39 -7.27 11.09
C PHE A 78 -19.32 -6.50 9.77
N THR A 79 -19.21 -5.18 9.91
CA THR A 79 -18.86 -4.28 8.81
C THR A 79 -17.93 -3.21 9.34
N THR A 80 -16.78 -3.03 8.68
CA THR A 80 -15.76 -2.06 9.09
C THR A 80 -15.36 -1.20 7.90
N ASN A 81 -15.36 0.11 8.11
CA ASN A 81 -14.84 1.07 7.14
C ASN A 81 -13.49 1.59 7.64
N VAL A 82 -12.45 1.40 6.83
CA VAL A 82 -11.08 1.81 7.14
C VAL A 82 -10.64 2.90 6.19
N ASN A 83 -10.18 4.02 6.72
CA ASN A 83 -9.49 5.07 5.99
C ASN A 83 -8.01 5.02 6.39
N ALA A 84 -7.13 4.79 5.44
CA ALA A 84 -5.72 4.56 5.69
C ALA A 84 -4.85 5.50 4.86
N ALA A 85 -3.85 6.10 5.50
CA ALA A 85 -2.81 6.88 4.83
C ALA A 85 -1.43 6.29 5.17
N SER A 86 -0.53 6.25 4.19
CA SER A 86 0.83 5.72 4.41
C SER A 86 1.87 6.46 3.59
N VAL A 87 3.10 6.47 4.11
CA VAL A 87 4.29 6.92 3.40
C VAL A 87 5.12 5.69 3.06
N ASN A 88 5.49 5.55 1.79
CA ASN A 88 6.14 4.37 1.25
C ASN A 88 7.41 4.74 0.49
N LEU A 89 8.49 4.03 0.73
CA LEU A 89 9.65 4.00 -0.14
C LEU A 89 9.35 3.06 -1.30
N THR A 90 9.45 3.53 -2.54
CA THR A 90 9.21 2.76 -3.75
C THR A 90 10.52 2.45 -4.45
N VAL A 91 10.65 1.24 -5.00
CA VAL A 91 11.84 0.81 -5.74
C VAL A 91 11.41 0.20 -7.08
N ASN A 92 11.94 0.74 -8.16
CA ASN A 92 11.82 0.17 -9.49
C ASN A 92 12.89 -0.89 -9.67
N VAL A 93 12.48 -2.15 -9.64
CA VAL A 93 13.39 -3.32 -9.67
C VAL A 93 14.14 -3.41 -11.01
N ASN A 94 13.45 -3.11 -12.11
CA ASN A 94 14.08 -3.15 -13.42
C ASN A 94 15.25 -2.15 -13.52
N ARG A 95 15.03 -0.91 -13.06
CA ARG A 95 16.06 0.14 -13.10
C ARG A 95 17.17 -0.06 -12.07
N LEU A 96 16.89 -0.80 -11.00
CA LEU A 96 17.90 -1.12 -9.98
C LEU A 96 18.92 -2.15 -10.51
N PHE A 97 18.46 -3.16 -11.26
CA PHE A 97 19.30 -4.27 -11.72
C PHE A 97 19.73 -4.15 -13.19
N PHE A 98 18.94 -3.49 -14.01
CA PHE A 98 19.18 -3.35 -15.44
C PHE A 98 19.17 -1.86 -15.77
N LEU A 99 20.32 -1.28 -16.04
CA LEU A 99 20.51 0.15 -16.32
C LEU A 99 19.82 0.64 -17.61
N ASP A 100 19.19 -0.26 -18.35
CA ASP A 100 18.48 0.06 -19.59
C ASP A 100 17.13 0.71 -19.29
N THR A 101 16.77 1.77 -20.04
CA THR A 101 15.68 2.69 -19.73
C THR A 101 14.38 2.42 -20.50
N ASP A 102 14.40 1.55 -21.50
CA ASP A 102 13.31 1.40 -22.48
C ASP A 102 12.31 0.27 -22.18
N TYR A 103 12.24 -0.19 -20.93
CA TYR A 103 11.25 -1.20 -20.56
C TYR A 103 9.83 -0.64 -20.57
N LYS A 104 8.96 -1.27 -21.39
CA LYS A 104 7.52 -1.02 -21.34
C LYS A 104 6.86 -1.59 -20.08
N VAL A 105 7.45 -2.62 -19.50
CA VAL A 105 6.97 -3.29 -18.29
C VAL A 105 7.94 -3.02 -17.15
N ILE A 106 7.43 -2.54 -16.03
CA ILE A 106 8.20 -2.23 -14.84
C ILE A 106 7.66 -3.02 -13.66
N LEU A 107 8.57 -3.66 -12.94
CA LEU A 107 8.31 -4.25 -11.64
C LEU A 107 8.73 -3.26 -10.56
N LYS A 108 7.81 -2.96 -9.63
CA LYS A 108 8.07 -2.11 -8.46
C LYS A 108 7.80 -2.86 -7.18
N GLY A 109 8.64 -2.63 -6.16
CA GLY A 109 8.40 -2.98 -4.78
C GLY A 109 8.20 -1.73 -3.95
N SER A 110 7.42 -1.81 -2.86
CA SER A 110 7.40 -0.75 -1.86
C SER A 110 7.34 -1.28 -0.45
N ILE A 111 7.91 -0.50 0.46
CA ILE A 111 7.82 -0.70 1.91
C ILE A 111 7.52 0.64 2.56
N GLY A 112 6.65 0.64 3.54
CA GLY A 112 6.25 1.89 4.20
C GLY A 112 5.60 1.68 5.54
N TYR A 113 5.08 2.79 6.07
CA TYR A 113 4.36 2.83 7.33
C TYR A 113 3.19 3.79 7.23
N GLY A 114 2.07 3.41 7.86
CA GLY A 114 0.84 4.17 7.78
C GLY A 114 0.05 4.20 9.07
N ILE A 115 -0.99 5.02 9.03
CA ILE A 115 -2.01 5.15 10.05
C ILE A 115 -3.38 4.94 9.41
N ALA A 116 -4.30 4.35 10.16
CA ALA A 116 -5.68 4.17 9.74
C ALA A 116 -6.63 4.56 10.86
N GLY A 117 -7.71 5.25 10.47
CA GLY A 117 -8.90 5.38 11.30
C GLY A 117 -9.96 4.40 10.79
N TYR A 118 -10.63 3.72 11.70
CA TYR A 118 -11.67 2.77 11.33
C TYR A 118 -12.90 2.84 12.23
N THR A 119 -14.04 2.50 11.62
CA THR A 119 -15.32 2.38 12.31
C THR A 119 -15.87 1.00 12.07
N SER A 120 -15.96 0.20 13.13
CA SER A 120 -16.47 -1.16 13.09
C SER A 120 -17.86 -1.24 13.68
N LYS A 121 -18.74 -2.00 13.02
CA LYS A 121 -20.08 -2.35 13.50
C LYS A 121 -20.15 -3.86 13.61
N TYR A 122 -20.44 -4.35 14.79
CA TYR A 122 -20.60 -5.76 15.07
C TYR A 122 -22.04 -6.08 15.47
N ILE A 123 -22.60 -7.17 14.92
CA ILE A 123 -23.94 -7.67 15.24
C ILE A 123 -23.78 -8.97 16.01
N SER A 124 -24.19 -8.98 17.28
CA SER A 124 -24.12 -10.17 18.13
C SER A 124 -25.00 -11.29 17.57
N SER A 125 -24.46 -12.49 17.42
CA SER A 125 -25.21 -13.68 17.00
C SER A 125 -26.19 -14.16 18.08
N THR A 126 -25.96 -13.83 19.37
CA THR A 126 -26.81 -14.24 20.50
C THR A 126 -27.94 -13.26 20.78
N THR A 127 -27.75 -11.99 20.46
CA THR A 127 -28.74 -10.92 20.63
C THR A 127 -28.70 -9.99 19.42
N PRO A 128 -29.37 -10.32 18.31
CA PRO A 128 -29.30 -9.53 17.07
C PRO A 128 -29.70 -8.07 17.19
N SER A 129 -30.38 -7.68 18.28
CA SER A 129 -30.73 -6.28 18.58
C SER A 129 -29.57 -5.47 19.18
N GLN A 130 -28.48 -6.11 19.59
CA GLN A 130 -27.29 -5.43 20.12
C GLN A 130 -26.27 -5.22 19.01
N THR A 131 -26.15 -3.97 18.56
CA THR A 131 -25.10 -3.53 17.64
C THR A 131 -24.07 -2.72 18.43
N SER A 132 -22.85 -3.18 18.48
CA SER A 132 -21.74 -2.38 19.01
C SER A 132 -21.11 -1.56 17.87
N VAL A 133 -20.79 -0.30 18.15
CA VAL A 133 -20.06 0.58 17.25
C VAL A 133 -18.78 1.00 17.94
N SER A 134 -17.64 0.71 17.31
CA SER A 134 -16.33 1.10 17.79
C SER A 134 -15.64 2.00 16.78
N ASN A 135 -15.07 3.12 17.25
CA ASN A 135 -14.22 3.99 16.47
C ASN A 135 -12.82 3.92 17.04
N SER A 136 -11.84 3.60 16.21
CA SER A 136 -10.46 3.43 16.65
C SER A 136 -9.48 3.87 15.57
N ALA A 137 -8.22 3.97 15.96
CA ALA A 137 -7.11 4.25 15.05
C ALA A 137 -5.96 3.28 15.34
N SER A 138 -5.23 2.90 14.30
CA SER A 138 -4.07 2.03 14.41
C SER A 138 -3.00 2.44 13.41
N SER A 139 -1.78 2.03 13.69
CA SER A 139 -0.67 2.14 12.76
C SER A 139 -0.31 0.77 12.19
N PHE A 140 0.27 0.74 10.99
CA PHE A 140 0.59 -0.50 10.31
C PHE A 140 1.78 -0.32 9.36
N PRO A 141 2.65 -1.33 9.21
CA PRO A 141 3.58 -1.39 8.09
C PRO A 141 2.83 -1.70 6.79
N VAL A 142 3.43 -1.33 5.67
CA VAL A 142 2.91 -1.60 4.31
C VAL A 142 3.98 -2.29 3.51
N LEU A 143 3.59 -3.38 2.85
CA LEU A 143 4.39 -4.05 1.84
C LEU A 143 3.58 -4.12 0.55
N SER A 144 4.18 -3.77 -0.59
CA SER A 144 3.50 -3.98 -1.87
C SER A 144 4.47 -4.35 -2.99
N VAL A 145 3.90 -5.04 -3.97
CA VAL A 145 4.55 -5.35 -5.24
C VAL A 145 3.60 -4.96 -6.35
N SER A 146 4.10 -4.35 -7.42
CA SER A 146 3.29 -3.96 -8.56
C SER A 146 4.02 -4.17 -9.88
N VAL A 147 3.23 -4.46 -10.92
CA VAL A 147 3.65 -4.51 -12.31
C VAL A 147 2.96 -3.36 -13.03
N GLU A 148 3.73 -2.57 -13.75
CA GLU A 148 3.28 -1.37 -14.46
C GLU A 148 3.64 -1.49 -15.95
N TYR A 149 2.67 -1.18 -16.84
CA TYR A 149 2.87 -1.14 -18.28
C TYR A 149 2.70 0.30 -18.79
N TYR A 150 3.71 0.82 -19.49
CA TYR A 150 3.67 2.16 -20.10
C TYR A 150 2.85 2.17 -21.39
N LEU A 151 1.72 2.85 -21.36
CA LEU A 151 0.92 3.14 -22.56
C LEU A 151 1.58 4.27 -23.37
N THR A 152 2.04 5.30 -22.67
CA THR A 152 2.77 6.45 -23.22
C THR A 152 3.85 6.88 -22.22
N LYS A 153 4.62 7.92 -22.53
CA LYS A 153 5.57 8.53 -21.58
C LYS A 153 4.88 9.11 -20.34
N LEU A 154 3.61 9.54 -20.46
CA LEU A 154 2.85 10.17 -19.39
C LEU A 154 1.90 9.22 -18.67
N PHE A 155 1.40 8.19 -19.36
CA PHE A 155 0.37 7.30 -18.84
C PHE A 155 0.86 5.87 -18.74
N SER A 156 0.53 5.23 -17.64
CA SER A 156 0.75 3.81 -17.43
C SER A 156 -0.44 3.18 -16.70
N VAL A 157 -0.61 1.89 -16.91
CA VAL A 157 -1.57 1.05 -16.20
C VAL A 157 -0.81 -0.04 -15.47
N GLY A 158 -1.37 -0.55 -14.38
CA GLY A 158 -0.70 -1.63 -13.66
C GLY A 158 -1.62 -2.37 -12.71
N ALA A 159 -1.05 -3.41 -12.13
CA ALA A 159 -1.64 -4.18 -11.04
C ALA A 159 -0.70 -4.11 -9.83
N LYS A 160 -1.29 -4.03 -8.62
CA LYS A 160 -0.57 -3.95 -7.36
C LYS A 160 -1.19 -4.92 -6.37
N SER A 161 -0.35 -5.70 -5.71
CA SER A 161 -0.72 -6.48 -4.52
C SER A 161 -0.11 -5.81 -3.31
N GLN A 162 -0.86 -5.79 -2.20
CA GLN A 162 -0.46 -5.11 -0.98
C GLN A 162 -0.88 -5.89 0.25
N PHE A 163 -0.01 -5.82 1.27
CA PHE A 163 -0.19 -6.44 2.57
C PHE A 163 0.02 -5.41 3.66
N ARG A 164 -0.93 -5.32 4.59
CA ARG A 164 -0.96 -4.38 5.71
C ARG A 164 -1.28 -5.13 6.99
N PRO A 165 -0.28 -5.55 7.75
CA PRO A 165 -0.49 -6.10 9.09
C PRO A 165 -0.82 -4.97 10.08
N PHE A 166 -1.95 -5.09 10.76
CA PHE A 166 -2.35 -4.17 11.82
C PHE A 166 -1.94 -4.71 13.18
N ASN A 167 -1.44 -3.85 14.07
CA ASN A 167 -1.13 -4.20 15.46
C ASN A 167 -2.39 -4.12 16.35
N VAL A 168 -3.52 -4.53 15.82
CA VAL A 168 -4.79 -4.56 16.55
C VAL A 168 -5.57 -5.80 16.17
N ASN A 169 -6.29 -6.36 17.10
CA ASN A 169 -7.17 -7.49 16.93
C ASN A 169 -8.63 -7.03 17.18
N ASN A 170 -9.08 -6.02 16.44
CA ASN A 170 -10.43 -5.46 16.63
C ASN A 170 -10.98 -4.76 15.37
N LEU A 171 -10.45 -5.05 14.20
CA LEU A 171 -11.04 -4.54 12.95
C LEU A 171 -12.44 -5.12 12.71
N GLU A 172 -12.73 -6.28 13.29
CA GLU A 172 -14.04 -6.92 13.24
C GLU A 172 -15.04 -6.29 14.23
N GLY A 173 -14.55 -5.53 15.22
CA GLY A 173 -15.40 -4.84 16.21
C GLY A 173 -16.04 -5.78 17.24
N ASP A 174 -15.66 -7.05 17.32
CA ASP A 174 -16.15 -7.99 18.31
C ASP A 174 -15.46 -7.74 19.67
N PRO A 175 -16.19 -7.34 20.73
CA PRO A 175 -15.59 -7.06 22.03
C PRO A 175 -14.97 -8.30 22.71
N ARG A 176 -15.26 -9.51 22.25
CA ARG A 176 -14.72 -10.75 22.83
C ARG A 176 -13.26 -10.99 22.44
N TYR A 177 -12.86 -10.56 21.24
CA TYR A 177 -11.48 -10.75 20.75
C TYR A 177 -10.47 -9.77 21.34
N ASN A 178 -10.92 -8.71 22.01
CA ASN A 178 -10.05 -7.78 22.75
C ASN A 178 -9.37 -8.39 23.98
N LEU A 179 -9.78 -9.59 24.40
CA LEU A 179 -9.31 -10.20 25.65
C LEU A 179 -8.19 -11.23 25.45
N ASP A 180 -8.03 -11.79 24.26
CA ASP A 180 -7.16 -12.96 24.08
C ASP A 180 -6.04 -12.79 23.02
N ASN A 181 -5.64 -11.61 22.63
CA ASN A 181 -4.41 -11.25 21.85
C ASN A 181 -3.79 -12.35 20.95
N VAL A 182 -4.61 -13.20 20.31
CA VAL A 182 -4.09 -14.41 19.66
C VAL A 182 -3.64 -14.14 18.22
N TYR A 183 -4.29 -13.26 17.50
CA TYR A 183 -3.90 -12.92 16.10
C TYR A 183 -4.10 -11.44 15.79
N ASN A 184 -3.15 -10.86 15.07
CA ASN A 184 -3.26 -9.51 14.55
C ASN A 184 -4.06 -9.53 13.24
N ASP A 185 -4.94 -8.55 13.06
CA ASP A 185 -5.69 -8.36 11.82
C ASP A 185 -4.78 -7.92 10.68
N ASN A 186 -4.93 -8.52 9.51
CA ASN A 186 -4.19 -8.15 8.33
C ASN A 186 -5.15 -7.76 7.19
N ILE A 187 -4.82 -6.72 6.45
CA ILE A 187 -5.53 -6.40 5.20
C ILE A 187 -4.68 -6.83 4.02
N VAL A 188 -5.22 -7.72 3.21
CA VAL A 188 -4.65 -8.12 1.92
C VAL A 188 -5.48 -7.51 0.80
N GLY A 189 -4.82 -6.91 -0.19
CA GLY A 189 -5.51 -6.29 -1.31
C GLY A 189 -4.80 -6.48 -2.64
N ALA A 190 -5.60 -6.49 -3.71
CA ALA A 190 -5.12 -6.46 -5.08
C ALA A 190 -5.87 -5.36 -5.84
N THR A 191 -5.15 -4.45 -6.49
CA THR A 191 -5.71 -3.31 -7.21
C THR A 191 -5.19 -3.25 -8.64
N LEU A 192 -6.01 -2.74 -9.54
CA LEU A 192 -5.59 -2.20 -10.82
C LEU A 192 -5.46 -0.69 -10.67
N TYR A 193 -4.53 -0.09 -11.41
CA TYR A 193 -4.32 1.34 -11.32
C TYR A 193 -4.03 1.99 -12.66
N LEU A 194 -4.39 3.26 -12.74
CA LEU A 194 -3.98 4.19 -13.78
C LEU A 194 -3.07 5.23 -13.14
N ARG A 195 -1.91 5.46 -13.75
CA ARG A 195 -0.91 6.44 -13.30
C ARG A 195 -0.68 7.49 -14.36
N PHE A 196 -0.70 8.74 -13.93
CA PHE A 196 -0.29 9.89 -14.72
C PHE A 196 1.01 10.46 -14.17
N LYS A 197 1.99 10.70 -15.04
CA LYS A 197 3.30 11.26 -14.74
C LYS A 197 3.40 12.66 -15.27
N PHE A 198 4.00 13.54 -14.50
CA PHE A 198 4.25 14.92 -14.91
C PHE A 198 5.63 15.38 -14.44
N SER A 199 6.25 16.23 -15.25
CA SER A 199 7.51 16.88 -14.91
C SER A 199 7.21 18.16 -14.13
N ASN A 200 8.14 18.52 -13.23
CA ASN A 200 8.20 19.89 -12.80
C ASN A 200 8.77 20.70 -13.98
N PRO A 201 8.15 21.76 -14.45
CA PRO A 201 8.81 22.68 -15.37
C PRO A 201 10.02 23.26 -14.62
N ASP A 202 11.22 22.97 -15.10
CA ASP A 202 12.44 23.66 -14.69
C ASP A 202 12.38 25.09 -15.18
#